data_c727dc82e2bed18a6966e3f9876fd787
#
_entry.id   c727dc82e2bed18a6966e3f9876fd787
#
_cell.length_a   1.000
_cell.length_b   1.000
_cell.length_c   1.000
_cell.angle_alpha   90.00
_cell.angle_beta   90.00
_cell.angle_gamma   90.00
#
_symmetry.space_group_name_H-M   'P 1'
#
loop_
_entity.id
_entity.type
_entity.pdbx_description
1 polymer ?
#
loop_
_entity_poly.entity_id
_entity_poly.type
_entity_poly.pdbx_seq_one_letter_code
_entity_poly.pdbx_strand_id
1 'polypeptide(L)'
;NHKAKIQTKNLKKDINEDAKLVLVTSINPTSSGEGKSTVTIGLSDGLNRIGKKSCVALREPSLGPVLGRKGGAAGGGYAQVVPMEDINLHFTGDMHAITTAHNAIAVLVNNHVFQGNELEIDKIVFNRVMDMNARDLRHIKVNAGTDLERLDGFDITVASEVMAILCLSEGIADLKEKLSNILVAYNKKGEPVYLKDLKIEGVITSLLKDAIKPNIVQTLENNPAIIHGGPFANIAHGCNSILATKTALKFADYVITEAGFGADLGAEKFLNIKCRKAGLKPKAAVVVATVKALKLHGDIEEKDLKEENLEALAK
;
A
#
# COMPACT_ATOMS: atom_id res chain seq x y z
N ASN A 1 1.17 20.00 15.46
CA ASN A 1 1.12 19.01 14.37
C ASN A 1 1.84 17.75 14.81
N HIS A 2 1.12 16.63 14.86
CA HIS A 2 1.64 15.33 15.33
C HIS A 2 2.05 14.41 14.16
N LYS A 3 2.26 14.95 12.96
CA LYS A 3 2.65 14.23 11.74
C LYS A 3 3.65 15.04 10.93
N ALA A 4 4.66 14.38 10.35
CA ALA A 4 5.68 15.04 9.52
C ALA A 4 6.14 14.12 8.40
N LYS A 5 6.65 14.71 7.30
CA LYS A 5 7.29 13.98 6.21
C LYS A 5 8.81 13.93 6.38
N ILE A 6 9.38 12.75 6.16
CA ILE A 6 10.82 12.52 6.30
C ILE A 6 11.52 12.82 4.98
N GLN A 7 12.48 13.74 5.01
CA GLN A 7 13.36 14.06 3.87
C GLN A 7 14.47 12.99 3.75
N THR A 8 14.16 11.86 3.15
CA THR A 8 15.06 10.68 3.10
C THR A 8 16.42 10.97 2.48
N LYS A 9 16.49 11.89 1.49
CA LYS A 9 17.74 12.32 0.85
C LYS A 9 18.73 13.02 1.80
N ASN A 10 18.21 13.59 2.89
CA ASN A 10 19.01 14.31 3.88
C ASN A 10 19.47 13.42 5.05
N LEU A 11 19.04 12.17 5.08
CA LEU A 11 19.42 11.21 6.11
C LEU A 11 20.83 10.70 5.84
N LYS A 12 21.81 11.27 6.55
CA LYS A 12 23.23 10.88 6.46
C LYS A 12 23.53 9.53 7.13
N LYS A 13 22.61 9.02 7.96
CA LYS A 13 22.81 7.77 8.68
C LYS A 13 22.56 6.59 7.74
N ASP A 14 23.49 5.65 7.68
CA ASP A 14 23.33 4.39 6.98
C ASP A 14 22.33 3.46 7.68
N ILE A 15 21.88 2.43 6.98
CA ILE A 15 21.07 1.38 7.59
C ILE A 15 21.90 0.73 8.70
N ASN A 16 21.31 0.57 9.87
CA ASN A 16 21.94 -0.17 10.95
C ASN A 16 21.92 -1.66 10.55
N GLU A 17 23.10 -2.22 10.24
CA GLU A 17 23.25 -3.61 9.79
C GLU A 17 22.82 -4.63 10.85
N ASP A 18 22.91 -4.26 12.13
CA ASP A 18 22.45 -5.07 13.26
C ASP A 18 20.94 -4.96 13.50
N ALA A 19 20.25 -4.03 12.83
CA ALA A 19 18.83 -3.85 12.98
C ALA A 19 18.04 -5.08 12.52
N LYS A 20 17.05 -5.46 13.30
CA LYS A 20 16.23 -6.64 13.08
C LYS A 20 14.87 -6.25 12.51
N LEU A 21 14.65 -6.63 11.26
CA LEU A 21 13.34 -6.53 10.63
C LEU A 21 12.49 -7.74 11.05
N VAL A 22 11.31 -7.47 11.59
CA VAL A 22 10.33 -8.49 12.04
C VAL A 22 9.06 -8.30 11.23
N LEU A 23 8.61 -9.37 10.58
CA LEU A 23 7.33 -9.40 9.87
C LEU A 23 6.23 -9.92 10.80
N VAL A 24 5.11 -9.21 10.87
CA VAL A 24 3.86 -9.72 11.45
C VAL A 24 2.91 -10.13 10.32
N THR A 25 2.52 -11.38 10.31
CA THR A 25 1.56 -11.96 9.36
C THR A 25 0.47 -12.71 10.11
N SER A 26 -0.44 -13.37 9.43
CA SER A 26 -1.47 -14.20 10.07
C SER A 26 -1.76 -15.44 9.24
N ILE A 27 -2.48 -16.38 9.83
CA ILE A 27 -3.22 -17.37 9.05
C ILE A 27 -4.26 -16.65 8.19
N ASN A 28 -4.93 -17.37 7.28
CA ASN A 28 -5.97 -16.79 6.44
C ASN A 28 -7.04 -16.12 7.29
N PRO A 29 -7.32 -14.80 7.04
CA PRO A 29 -8.15 -14.04 7.96
C PRO A 29 -9.64 -14.31 7.80
N THR A 30 -10.39 -14.08 8.88
CA THR A 30 -11.84 -13.89 8.84
C THR A 30 -12.20 -12.55 8.20
N SER A 31 -13.46 -12.31 7.88
CA SER A 31 -13.96 -11.03 7.35
C SER A 31 -13.68 -9.86 8.30
N SER A 32 -13.59 -10.11 9.60
CA SER A 32 -13.28 -9.11 10.64
C SER A 32 -11.80 -8.78 10.76
N GLY A 33 -10.92 -9.56 10.11
CA GLY A 33 -9.46 -9.48 10.26
C GLY A 33 -8.94 -10.10 11.55
N GLU A 34 -7.61 -10.26 11.65
CA GLU A 34 -6.96 -11.00 12.75
C GLU A 34 -6.18 -10.11 13.74
N GLY A 35 -6.27 -8.78 13.57
CA GLY A 35 -5.60 -7.84 14.47
C GLY A 35 -4.09 -7.72 14.25
N LYS A 36 -3.57 -8.01 13.04
CA LYS A 36 -2.14 -7.85 12.72
C LYS A 36 -1.57 -6.49 13.09
N SER A 37 -2.25 -5.40 12.73
CA SER A 37 -1.79 -4.04 13.03
C SER A 37 -1.70 -3.80 14.54
N THR A 38 -2.68 -4.27 15.30
CA THR A 38 -2.66 -4.20 16.77
C THR A 38 -1.46 -4.98 17.35
N VAL A 39 -1.21 -6.19 16.86
CA VAL A 39 -0.04 -7.00 17.29
C VAL A 39 1.28 -6.33 16.87
N THR A 40 1.35 -5.76 15.67
CA THR A 40 2.53 -5.06 15.15
C THR A 40 2.90 -3.88 16.04
N ILE A 41 1.93 -3.04 16.39
CA ILE A 41 2.12 -1.87 17.24
C ILE A 41 2.44 -2.30 18.67
N GLY A 42 1.64 -3.22 19.25
CA GLY A 42 1.83 -3.72 20.62
C GLY A 42 3.18 -4.40 20.81
N LEU A 43 3.67 -5.15 19.82
CA LEU A 43 5.00 -5.75 19.86
C LEU A 43 6.10 -4.67 19.90
N SER A 44 5.97 -3.63 19.09
CA SER A 44 6.93 -2.52 19.10
C SER A 44 6.92 -1.76 20.43
N ASP A 45 5.72 -1.46 20.95
CA ASP A 45 5.58 -0.78 22.25
C ASP A 45 6.14 -1.66 23.38
N GLY A 46 5.87 -2.96 23.37
CA GLY A 46 6.44 -3.92 24.31
C GLY A 46 7.96 -3.99 24.28
N LEU A 47 8.56 -3.98 23.08
CA LEU A 47 10.02 -3.93 22.92
C LEU A 47 10.61 -2.64 23.48
N ASN A 48 10.00 -1.48 23.21
CA ASN A 48 10.45 -0.21 23.78
C ASN A 48 10.33 -0.21 25.30
N ARG A 49 9.26 -0.78 25.86
CA ARG A 49 9.05 -0.87 27.30
C ARG A 49 10.12 -1.70 28.04
N ILE A 50 10.71 -2.69 27.38
CA ILE A 50 11.85 -3.47 27.91
C ILE A 50 13.22 -2.88 27.50
N GLY A 51 13.27 -1.61 27.09
CA GLY A 51 14.50 -0.89 26.78
C GLY A 51 15.12 -1.18 25.42
N LYS A 52 14.40 -1.79 24.46
CA LYS A 52 14.84 -1.95 23.09
C LYS A 52 14.36 -0.78 22.24
N LYS A 53 15.20 -0.31 21.32
CA LYS A 53 14.80 0.73 20.35
C LYS A 53 14.00 0.10 19.21
N SER A 54 12.70 0.24 19.25
CA SER A 54 11.79 -0.29 18.23
C SER A 54 11.01 0.82 17.54
N CYS A 55 10.69 0.58 16.25
CA CYS A 55 9.85 1.43 15.42
C CYS A 55 8.91 0.54 14.59
N VAL A 56 7.67 0.98 14.40
CA VAL A 56 6.75 0.31 13.46
C VAL A 56 6.82 0.95 12.08
N ALA A 57 6.67 0.13 11.04
CA ALA A 57 6.50 0.56 9.66
C ALA A 57 5.19 -0.02 9.11
N LEU A 58 4.20 0.84 8.85
CA LEU A 58 2.83 0.48 8.51
C LEU A 58 2.41 1.01 7.15
N ARG A 59 1.32 0.45 6.61
CA ARG A 59 0.64 0.99 5.44
C ARG A 59 -0.24 2.17 5.84
N GLU A 60 -0.38 3.11 4.91
CA GLU A 60 -1.41 4.14 4.96
C GLU A 60 -2.76 3.51 4.54
N PRO A 61 -3.85 3.72 5.28
CA PRO A 61 -5.16 3.18 4.93
C PRO A 61 -5.80 3.95 3.76
N SER A 62 -6.56 3.25 2.93
CA SER A 62 -7.43 3.81 1.90
C SER A 62 -8.80 4.17 2.49
N LEU A 63 -9.41 5.25 2.02
CA LEU A 63 -10.74 5.71 2.47
C LEU A 63 -11.84 4.67 2.23
N GLY A 64 -11.82 3.97 1.11
CA GLY A 64 -12.82 2.95 0.80
C GLY A 64 -12.95 1.89 1.89
N PRO A 65 -11.87 1.19 2.29
CA PRO A 65 -11.88 0.26 3.43
C PRO A 65 -12.21 0.91 4.78
N VAL A 66 -11.71 2.13 5.04
CA VAL A 66 -11.97 2.85 6.32
C VAL A 66 -13.44 3.15 6.50
N LEU A 67 -14.11 3.63 5.46
CA LEU A 67 -15.55 3.92 5.46
C LEU A 67 -16.41 2.66 5.25
N GLY A 68 -15.79 1.51 5.00
CA GLY A 68 -16.43 0.22 4.80
C GLY A 68 -16.40 -0.67 6.05
N ARG A 69 -16.43 -2.00 5.80
CA ARG A 69 -16.46 -3.00 6.88
C ARG A 69 -15.12 -3.25 7.57
N LYS A 70 -14.00 -2.89 6.96
CA LYS A 70 -12.66 -3.26 7.47
C LYS A 70 -12.10 -2.30 8.53
N GLY A 71 -12.68 -1.09 8.68
CA GLY A 71 -12.14 -0.07 9.58
C GLY A 71 -10.74 0.43 9.17
N GLY A 72 -10.10 1.21 10.05
CA GLY A 72 -8.80 1.82 9.80
C GLY A 72 -7.61 0.91 10.07
N ALA A 73 -6.43 1.36 9.62
CA ALA A 73 -5.15 0.66 9.80
C ALA A 73 -4.31 1.21 10.99
N ALA A 74 -4.93 1.95 11.89
CA ALA A 74 -4.24 2.61 13.01
C ALA A 74 -4.03 1.73 14.24
N GLY A 75 -4.35 0.44 14.18
CA GLY A 75 -4.35 -0.46 15.34
C GLY A 75 -5.66 -0.40 16.13
N GLY A 76 -5.65 -0.78 17.40
CA GLY A 76 -6.84 -0.77 18.24
C GLY A 76 -6.53 -0.89 19.73
N GLY A 77 -7.47 -0.45 20.57
CA GLY A 77 -7.27 -0.41 22.02
C GLY A 77 -6.10 0.48 22.40
N TYR A 78 -5.20 -0.04 23.23
CA TYR A 78 -3.98 0.67 23.65
C TYR A 78 -2.85 0.58 22.63
N ALA A 79 -2.85 -0.41 21.75
CA ALA A 79 -1.86 -0.57 20.67
C ALA A 79 -2.32 0.19 19.42
N GLN A 80 -2.09 1.49 19.38
CA GLN A 80 -2.62 2.39 18.38
C GLN A 80 -1.60 3.46 17.97
N VAL A 81 -1.60 3.84 16.68
CA VAL A 81 -0.87 5.01 16.17
C VAL A 81 -1.77 6.24 16.15
N VAL A 82 -1.20 7.40 16.42
CA VAL A 82 -1.92 8.68 16.51
C VAL A 82 -1.25 9.76 15.65
N PRO A 83 -2.03 10.70 15.08
CA PRO A 83 -3.49 10.91 15.25
C PRO A 83 -4.31 9.97 14.38
N MET A 84 -5.18 9.16 14.99
CA MET A 84 -5.93 8.10 14.31
C MET A 84 -6.86 8.62 13.22
N GLU A 85 -7.61 9.67 13.51
CA GLU A 85 -8.57 10.26 12.58
C GLU A 85 -7.87 10.78 11.33
N ASP A 86 -6.78 11.51 11.49
CA ASP A 86 -5.99 12.02 10.36
C ASP A 86 -5.43 10.88 9.51
N ILE A 87 -4.87 9.83 10.16
CA ILE A 87 -4.30 8.67 9.47
C ILE A 87 -5.35 7.94 8.64
N ASN A 88 -6.55 7.79 9.18
CA ASN A 88 -7.64 7.06 8.53
C ASN A 88 -8.38 7.88 7.47
N LEU A 89 -8.21 9.19 7.42
CA LEU A 89 -8.88 10.09 6.47
C LEU A 89 -7.86 10.70 5.49
N HIS A 90 -7.64 12.01 5.56
CA HIS A 90 -6.70 12.72 4.68
C HIS A 90 -5.36 12.96 5.38
N PHE A 91 -4.64 11.93 5.63
CA PHE A 91 -3.44 11.92 6.48
C PHE A 91 -2.44 13.05 6.17
N THR A 92 -1.72 12.92 5.06
CA THR A 92 -0.76 13.93 4.56
C THR A 92 -0.98 14.25 3.09
N GLY A 93 -2.03 13.70 2.49
CA GLY A 93 -2.40 13.91 1.10
C GLY A 93 -1.75 12.94 0.11
N ASP A 94 -1.10 11.86 0.57
CA ASP A 94 -0.42 10.92 -0.30
C ASP A 94 -1.40 10.17 -1.20
N MET A 95 -2.52 9.69 -0.65
CA MET A 95 -3.58 9.02 -1.43
C MET A 95 -4.14 9.95 -2.51
N HIS A 96 -4.39 11.22 -2.16
CA HIS A 96 -4.85 12.22 -3.12
C HIS A 96 -3.81 12.48 -4.22
N ALA A 97 -2.54 12.62 -3.87
CA ALA A 97 -1.46 12.83 -4.85
C ALA A 97 -1.33 11.63 -5.81
N ILE A 98 -1.43 10.41 -5.29
CA ILE A 98 -1.38 9.19 -6.11
C ILE A 98 -2.62 9.09 -7.03
N THR A 99 -3.82 9.35 -6.52
CA THR A 99 -5.05 9.42 -7.31
C THR A 99 -4.91 10.46 -8.43
N THR A 100 -4.44 11.65 -8.10
CA THR A 100 -4.24 12.73 -9.07
C THR A 100 -3.19 12.36 -10.13
N ALA A 101 -2.04 11.82 -9.73
CA ALA A 101 -0.99 11.40 -10.65
C ALA A 101 -1.46 10.29 -11.60
N HIS A 102 -2.17 9.29 -11.07
CA HIS A 102 -2.74 8.21 -11.87
C HIS A 102 -3.76 8.74 -12.89
N ASN A 103 -4.71 9.54 -12.44
CA ASN A 103 -5.73 10.11 -13.32
C ASN A 103 -5.14 11.11 -14.33
N ALA A 104 -4.05 11.82 -14.00
CA ALA A 104 -3.34 12.65 -14.95
C ALA A 104 -2.78 11.82 -16.12
N ILE A 105 -2.25 10.62 -15.86
CA ILE A 105 -1.83 9.70 -16.93
C ILE A 105 -3.03 9.38 -17.83
N ALA A 106 -4.16 8.95 -17.28
CA ALA A 106 -5.35 8.60 -18.05
C ALA A 106 -5.85 9.80 -18.90
N VAL A 107 -5.86 11.01 -18.33
CA VAL A 107 -6.25 12.23 -19.04
C VAL A 107 -5.29 12.57 -20.16
N LEU A 108 -3.98 12.48 -19.92
CA LEU A 108 -2.96 12.84 -20.92
C LEU A 108 -2.92 11.83 -22.09
N VAL A 109 -3.13 10.53 -21.82
CA VAL A 109 -3.30 9.50 -22.86
C VAL A 109 -4.51 9.83 -23.74
N ASN A 110 -5.67 10.13 -23.13
CA ASN A 110 -6.87 10.50 -23.88
C ASN A 110 -6.66 11.79 -24.69
N ASN A 111 -6.03 12.80 -24.06
CA ASN A 111 -5.76 14.07 -24.75
C ASN A 111 -4.83 13.88 -25.96
N HIS A 112 -3.83 12.99 -25.88
CA HIS A 112 -2.98 12.64 -27.01
C HIS A 112 -3.81 12.09 -28.20
N VAL A 113 -4.77 11.20 -27.92
CA VAL A 113 -5.67 10.67 -28.96
C VAL A 113 -6.53 11.77 -29.59
N PHE A 114 -7.06 12.71 -28.79
CA PHE A 114 -7.84 13.85 -29.30
C PHE A 114 -7.02 14.85 -30.11
N GLN A 115 -5.72 15.01 -29.83
CA GLN A 115 -4.84 16.00 -30.40
C GLN A 115 -4.02 15.50 -31.61
N GLY A 116 -4.53 14.53 -32.33
CA GLY A 116 -3.92 14.04 -33.56
C GLY A 116 -3.32 12.64 -33.49
N ASN A 117 -3.20 12.04 -32.32
CA ASN A 117 -2.82 10.64 -32.12
C ASN A 117 -1.55 10.20 -32.87
N GLU A 118 -0.46 10.95 -32.73
CA GLU A 118 0.82 10.68 -33.40
C GLU A 118 1.39 9.28 -33.10
N LEU A 119 1.07 8.71 -31.93
CA LEU A 119 1.47 7.36 -31.54
C LEU A 119 0.52 6.28 -32.08
N GLU A 120 -0.49 6.65 -32.88
CA GLU A 120 -1.49 5.75 -33.45
C GLU A 120 -2.16 4.85 -32.40
N ILE A 121 -2.41 5.37 -31.18
CA ILE A 121 -3.09 4.64 -30.12
C ILE A 121 -4.46 4.14 -30.60
N ASP A 122 -4.69 2.85 -30.43
CA ASP A 122 -5.95 2.16 -30.79
C ASP A 122 -6.66 1.63 -29.55
N LYS A 123 -5.92 0.99 -28.64
CA LYS A 123 -6.49 0.38 -27.45
C LYS A 123 -5.83 0.95 -26.17
N ILE A 124 -6.57 1.76 -25.42
CA ILE A 124 -6.14 2.23 -24.09
C ILE A 124 -6.42 1.11 -23.08
N VAL A 125 -5.43 0.78 -22.24
CA VAL A 125 -5.52 -0.27 -21.21
C VAL A 125 -5.35 0.27 -19.80
N PHE A 126 -5.25 1.58 -19.65
CA PHE A 126 -5.02 2.27 -18.38
C PHE A 126 -6.32 2.91 -17.90
N ASN A 127 -6.95 2.31 -16.87
CA ASN A 127 -8.18 2.81 -16.26
C ASN A 127 -7.92 4.05 -15.40
N ARG A 128 -8.99 4.67 -14.91
CA ARG A 128 -8.94 5.71 -13.88
C ARG A 128 -8.95 5.10 -12.49
N VAL A 129 -8.72 5.92 -11.47
CA VAL A 129 -8.84 5.50 -10.07
C VAL A 129 -9.56 6.54 -9.22
N MET A 130 -10.19 6.08 -8.15
CA MET A 130 -10.64 6.90 -7.04
C MET A 130 -10.41 6.16 -5.72
N ASP A 131 -10.22 6.89 -4.62
CA ASP A 131 -9.95 6.25 -3.32
C ASP A 131 -11.25 5.85 -2.59
N MET A 132 -12.15 5.21 -3.34
CA MET A 132 -13.45 4.72 -2.88
C MET A 132 -13.82 3.43 -3.61
N ASN A 133 -14.69 2.61 -2.99
CA ASN A 133 -15.24 1.40 -3.60
C ASN A 133 -16.51 1.71 -4.41
N ALA A 134 -16.37 2.38 -5.55
CA ALA A 134 -17.48 2.69 -6.45
C ALA A 134 -17.68 1.55 -7.46
N ARG A 135 -18.57 0.61 -7.16
CA ARG A 135 -18.81 -0.58 -8.02
C ARG A 135 -19.53 -0.24 -9.31
N ASP A 136 -20.36 0.78 -9.29
CA ASP A 136 -21.11 1.35 -10.41
C ASP A 136 -20.22 2.04 -11.45
N LEU A 137 -19.02 2.46 -11.06
CA LEU A 137 -18.04 3.11 -11.95
C LEU A 137 -16.99 2.14 -12.52
N ARG A 138 -17.11 0.84 -12.30
CA ARG A 138 -16.13 -0.13 -12.82
C ARG A 138 -16.21 -0.32 -14.33
N HIS A 139 -17.37 -0.10 -14.92
CA HIS A 139 -17.62 -0.23 -16.34
C HIS A 139 -18.48 0.96 -16.80
N ILE A 140 -17.84 1.96 -17.38
CA ILE A 140 -18.48 3.16 -17.90
C ILE A 140 -18.16 3.33 -19.38
N LYS A 141 -19.09 3.91 -20.14
CA LYS A 141 -18.82 4.37 -21.49
C LYS A 141 -18.30 5.80 -21.44
N VAL A 142 -17.13 6.02 -22.00
CA VAL A 142 -16.59 7.37 -22.22
C VAL A 142 -16.66 7.73 -23.70
N ASN A 143 -16.73 9.02 -23.99
CA ASN A 143 -16.88 9.58 -25.35
C ASN A 143 -18.09 9.02 -26.09
N ALA A 144 -19.18 8.76 -25.38
CA ALA A 144 -20.40 8.18 -25.94
C ALA A 144 -20.91 8.98 -27.15
N GLY A 145 -21.27 8.26 -28.24
CA GLY A 145 -21.76 8.84 -29.47
C GLY A 145 -20.69 9.48 -30.38
N THR A 146 -19.41 9.21 -30.14
CA THR A 146 -18.29 9.65 -30.98
C THR A 146 -17.50 8.45 -31.49
N ASP A 147 -16.64 8.64 -32.53
CA ASP A 147 -15.71 7.63 -33.03
C ASP A 147 -14.66 7.17 -32.00
N LEU A 148 -14.58 7.88 -30.86
CA LEU A 148 -13.68 7.58 -29.77
C LEU A 148 -14.40 6.91 -28.58
N GLU A 149 -15.64 6.45 -28.79
CA GLU A 149 -16.40 5.73 -27.76
C GLU A 149 -15.66 4.46 -27.32
N ARG A 150 -15.49 4.28 -26.02
CA ARG A 150 -14.88 3.09 -25.45
C ARG A 150 -15.38 2.80 -24.04
N LEU A 151 -15.12 1.58 -23.60
CA LEU A 151 -15.25 1.24 -22.17
C LEU A 151 -14.04 1.74 -21.40
N ASP A 152 -14.32 2.21 -20.20
CA ASP A 152 -13.36 2.67 -19.20
C ASP A 152 -13.87 2.30 -17.80
N GLY A 153 -13.18 2.66 -16.76
CA GLY A 153 -13.64 2.40 -15.38
C GLY A 153 -12.78 3.07 -14.35
N PHE A 154 -13.26 3.00 -13.10
CA PHE A 154 -12.52 3.47 -11.93
C PHE A 154 -12.16 2.29 -11.04
N ASP A 155 -10.85 2.04 -10.87
CA ASP A 155 -10.31 1.15 -9.88
C ASP A 155 -10.09 1.90 -8.56
N ILE A 156 -9.83 1.19 -7.45
CA ILE A 156 -9.49 1.87 -6.20
C ILE A 156 -8.01 2.29 -6.22
N THR A 157 -7.71 3.47 -5.71
CA THR A 157 -6.34 4.06 -5.74
C THR A 157 -5.26 3.12 -5.21
N VAL A 158 -5.54 2.36 -4.17
CA VAL A 158 -4.57 1.40 -3.58
C VAL A 158 -4.32 0.15 -4.44
N ALA A 159 -5.08 -0.03 -5.51
CA ALA A 159 -4.86 -1.05 -6.54
C ALA A 159 -4.07 -0.49 -7.74
N SER A 160 -3.77 0.81 -7.78
CA SER A 160 -3.11 1.44 -8.91
C SER A 160 -1.66 1.01 -9.07
N GLU A 161 -1.21 0.97 -10.33
CA GLU A 161 0.19 0.74 -10.66
C GLU A 161 1.09 1.85 -10.10
N VAL A 162 0.63 3.10 -10.10
CA VAL A 162 1.34 4.25 -9.52
C VAL A 162 1.59 4.04 -8.02
N MET A 163 0.60 3.53 -7.26
CA MET A 163 0.78 3.19 -5.84
C MET A 163 1.84 2.10 -5.67
N ALA A 164 1.79 1.03 -6.46
CA ALA A 164 2.76 -0.07 -6.38
C ALA A 164 4.17 0.40 -6.72
N ILE A 165 4.33 1.19 -7.78
CA ILE A 165 5.60 1.77 -8.21
C ILE A 165 6.18 2.69 -7.12
N LEU A 166 5.37 3.60 -6.56
CA LEU A 166 5.80 4.49 -5.47
C LEU A 166 6.33 3.69 -4.28
N CYS A 167 5.62 2.64 -3.88
CA CYS A 167 6.00 1.81 -2.73
C CYS A 167 7.26 0.96 -2.97
N LEU A 168 7.54 0.59 -4.22
CA LEU A 168 8.73 -0.17 -4.62
C LEU A 168 9.89 0.71 -5.09
N SER A 169 9.75 2.03 -5.00
CA SER A 169 10.80 2.98 -5.38
C SER A 169 11.73 3.32 -4.21
N GLU A 170 13.00 3.53 -4.53
CA GLU A 170 14.05 3.86 -3.55
C GLU A 170 14.37 5.36 -3.49
N GLY A 171 13.74 6.16 -4.36
CA GLY A 171 13.88 7.61 -4.42
C GLY A 171 13.21 8.20 -5.66
N ILE A 172 13.31 9.52 -5.80
CA ILE A 172 12.58 10.25 -6.86
C ILE A 172 13.07 9.89 -8.28
N ALA A 173 14.36 9.62 -8.46
CA ALA A 173 14.92 9.24 -9.74
C ALA A 173 14.44 7.84 -10.17
N ASP A 174 14.51 6.87 -9.26
CA ASP A 174 14.01 5.51 -9.46
C ASP A 174 12.49 5.50 -9.68
N LEU A 175 11.75 6.37 -8.97
CA LEU A 175 10.31 6.57 -9.20
C LEU A 175 10.05 7.03 -10.65
N LYS A 176 10.78 8.05 -11.13
CA LYS A 176 10.62 8.56 -12.49
C LYS A 176 10.90 7.49 -13.54
N GLU A 177 11.99 6.73 -13.37
CA GLU A 177 12.36 5.65 -14.28
C GLU A 177 11.28 4.56 -14.34
N LYS A 178 10.76 4.13 -13.20
CA LYS A 178 9.69 3.12 -13.16
C LYS A 178 8.38 3.62 -13.75
N LEU A 179 7.98 4.85 -13.46
CA LEU A 179 6.80 5.47 -14.05
C LEU A 179 6.89 5.51 -15.58
N SER A 180 8.09 5.78 -16.14
CA SER A 180 8.29 5.84 -17.59
C SER A 180 7.95 4.53 -18.30
N ASN A 181 7.99 3.41 -17.62
CA ASN A 181 7.72 2.06 -18.14
C ASN A 181 6.28 1.57 -17.91
N ILE A 182 5.37 2.41 -17.42
CA ILE A 182 3.95 2.05 -17.33
C ILE A 182 3.40 1.85 -18.75
N LEU A 183 2.78 0.68 -18.97
CA LEU A 183 2.04 0.39 -20.19
C LEU A 183 0.68 1.10 -20.15
N VAL A 184 0.43 2.00 -21.11
CA VAL A 184 -0.81 2.79 -21.11
C VAL A 184 -1.77 2.41 -22.24
N ALA A 185 -1.23 1.91 -23.36
CA ALA A 185 -2.03 1.61 -24.53
C ALA A 185 -1.32 0.62 -25.47
N TYR A 186 -2.04 0.20 -26.50
CA TYR A 186 -1.47 -0.43 -27.70
C TYR A 186 -1.80 0.42 -28.92
N ASN A 187 -0.88 0.49 -29.88
CA ASN A 187 -1.09 1.17 -31.14
C ASN A 187 -1.84 0.28 -32.16
N LYS A 188 -2.16 0.83 -33.35
CA LYS A 188 -2.86 0.11 -34.43
C LYS A 188 -2.12 -1.14 -34.94
N LYS A 189 -0.82 -1.25 -34.69
CA LYS A 189 0.00 -2.44 -35.04
C LYS A 189 0.02 -3.46 -33.91
N GLY A 190 -0.63 -3.18 -32.78
CA GLY A 190 -0.60 -4.02 -31.58
C GLY A 190 0.70 -3.87 -30.75
N GLU A 191 1.52 -2.86 -31.01
CA GLU A 191 2.73 -2.59 -30.26
C GLU A 191 2.40 -1.83 -28.96
N PRO A 192 3.11 -2.12 -27.83
CA PRO A 192 2.86 -1.45 -26.57
C PRO A 192 3.30 0.02 -26.60
N VAL A 193 2.47 0.89 -26.03
CA VAL A 193 2.77 2.32 -25.81
C VAL A 193 2.96 2.52 -24.31
N TYR A 194 4.13 3.05 -23.96
CA TYR A 194 4.52 3.32 -22.58
C TYR A 194 4.42 4.81 -22.23
N LEU A 195 4.41 5.12 -20.94
CA LEU A 195 4.34 6.50 -20.46
C LEU A 195 5.47 7.39 -21.04
N LYS A 196 6.68 6.85 -21.20
CA LYS A 196 7.84 7.54 -21.80
C LYS A 196 7.61 7.97 -23.25
N ASP A 197 6.79 7.24 -24.00
CA ASP A 197 6.50 7.57 -25.40
C ASP A 197 5.66 8.85 -25.50
N LEU A 198 4.86 9.13 -24.46
CA LEU A 198 4.12 10.38 -24.28
C LEU A 198 4.97 11.52 -23.69
N LYS A 199 6.17 11.25 -23.18
CA LYS A 199 7.12 12.21 -22.57
C LYS A 199 6.53 12.97 -21.37
N ILE A 200 5.69 12.33 -20.56
CA ILE A 200 4.98 12.96 -19.44
C ILE A 200 5.45 12.47 -18.06
N GLU A 201 6.40 11.55 -17.98
CA GLU A 201 6.90 10.98 -16.74
C GLU A 201 7.43 12.03 -15.75
N GLY A 202 7.95 13.16 -16.27
CA GLY A 202 8.43 14.28 -15.44
C GLY A 202 7.29 14.98 -14.70
N VAL A 203 6.17 15.23 -15.39
CA VAL A 203 4.97 15.84 -14.79
C VAL A 203 4.39 14.92 -13.71
N ILE A 204 4.23 13.63 -14.01
CA ILE A 204 3.72 12.65 -13.08
C ILE A 204 4.60 12.52 -11.82
N THR A 205 5.92 12.46 -12.01
CA THR A 205 6.89 12.46 -10.91
C THR A 205 6.78 13.71 -10.04
N SER A 206 6.55 14.88 -10.65
CA SER A 206 6.40 16.15 -9.92
C SER A 206 5.16 16.18 -9.03
N LEU A 207 4.04 15.56 -9.46
CA LEU A 207 2.84 15.39 -8.64
C LEU A 207 3.11 14.53 -7.40
N LEU A 208 4.05 13.59 -7.49
CA LEU A 208 4.39 12.63 -6.44
C LEU A 208 5.57 13.07 -5.55
N LYS A 209 6.17 14.24 -5.77
CA LYS A 209 7.40 14.69 -5.10
C LYS A 209 7.33 14.75 -3.57
N ASP A 210 6.13 14.95 -3.03
CA ASP A 210 5.89 14.95 -1.60
C ASP A 210 5.34 13.61 -1.11
N ALA A 211 4.53 12.94 -1.91
CA ALA A 211 3.99 11.62 -1.61
C ALA A 211 5.08 10.52 -1.52
N ILE A 212 6.22 10.66 -2.20
CA ILE A 212 7.36 9.72 -2.09
C ILE A 212 8.06 9.74 -0.72
N LYS A 213 7.85 10.79 0.08
CA LYS A 213 8.47 10.95 1.39
C LYS A 213 7.66 10.22 2.47
N PRO A 214 8.26 9.30 3.26
CA PRO A 214 7.55 8.62 4.34
C PRO A 214 7.02 9.59 5.40
N ASN A 215 5.89 9.24 6.01
CA ASN A 215 5.29 9.98 7.10
C ASN A 215 5.74 9.40 8.44
N ILE A 216 6.10 10.26 9.39
CA ILE A 216 6.39 9.88 10.76
C ILE A 216 5.30 10.41 11.69
N VAL A 217 4.86 9.53 12.57
CA VAL A 217 3.91 9.74 13.67
C VAL A 217 4.39 8.97 14.89
N GLN A 218 3.55 8.77 15.87
CA GLN A 218 3.87 8.01 17.08
C GLN A 218 2.74 7.05 17.47
N THR A 219 3.08 6.07 18.32
CA THR A 219 2.09 5.26 19.04
C THR A 219 1.52 6.03 20.23
N LEU A 220 0.43 5.53 20.85
CA LEU A 220 -0.08 6.09 22.11
C LEU A 220 0.96 6.06 23.23
N GLU A 221 1.91 5.14 23.20
CA GLU A 221 3.03 5.06 24.15
C GLU A 221 4.24 5.94 23.75
N ASN A 222 4.06 6.88 22.80
CA ASN A 222 5.07 7.83 22.32
C ASN A 222 6.27 7.18 21.59
N ASN A 223 6.10 5.99 21.05
CA ASN A 223 7.12 5.34 20.24
C ASN A 223 7.01 5.74 18.76
N PRO A 224 8.11 5.79 18.00
CA PRO A 224 8.07 6.21 16.61
C PRO A 224 7.33 5.22 15.71
N ALA A 225 6.53 5.76 14.80
CA ALA A 225 5.82 5.00 13.78
C ALA A 225 5.99 5.67 12.41
N ILE A 226 6.36 4.88 11.40
CA ILE A 226 6.47 5.35 10.02
C ILE A 226 5.31 4.75 9.22
N ILE A 227 4.51 5.60 8.59
CA ILE A 227 3.35 5.21 7.78
C ILE A 227 3.56 5.71 6.36
N HIS A 228 3.55 4.81 5.38
CA HIS A 228 3.77 5.23 4.00
C HIS A 228 3.34 4.19 2.98
N GLY A 229 2.49 4.62 2.02
CA GLY A 229 1.94 3.80 0.99
C GLY A 229 0.97 2.72 1.49
N GLY A 230 0.05 2.32 0.66
CA GLY A 230 -1.02 1.41 1.06
C GLY A 230 -1.48 0.42 -0.02
N PRO A 231 -0.56 -0.22 -0.79
CA PRO A 231 -0.96 -1.12 -1.86
C PRO A 231 -1.72 -2.34 -1.31
N PHE A 232 -2.78 -2.76 -2.01
CA PHE A 232 -3.52 -3.96 -1.64
C PHE A 232 -2.72 -5.24 -1.94
N ALA A 233 -2.80 -6.23 -1.04
CA ALA A 233 -2.08 -7.48 -1.18
C ALA A 233 -2.65 -8.43 -2.24
N ASN A 234 -3.94 -8.36 -2.55
CA ASN A 234 -4.56 -9.15 -3.60
C ASN A 234 -4.23 -8.67 -5.02
N ILE A 235 -3.78 -7.43 -5.18
CA ILE A 235 -3.46 -6.84 -6.49
C ILE A 235 -1.98 -6.49 -6.61
N ALA A 236 -1.37 -5.96 -5.53
CA ALA A 236 0.04 -5.57 -5.48
C ALA A 236 0.76 -6.33 -4.36
N HIS A 237 1.84 -5.77 -3.80
CA HIS A 237 2.68 -6.45 -2.80
C HIS A 237 2.18 -6.30 -1.35
N GLY A 238 1.13 -5.52 -1.09
CA GLY A 238 0.39 -5.54 0.16
C GLY A 238 1.12 -5.15 1.44
N CYS A 239 2.17 -4.35 1.34
CA CYS A 239 2.94 -3.86 2.48
C CYS A 239 3.41 -2.41 2.25
N ASN A 240 3.88 -1.74 3.30
CA ASN A 240 4.37 -0.37 3.20
C ASN A 240 5.56 -0.23 2.25
N SER A 241 5.96 1.02 1.97
CA SER A 241 7.03 1.29 1.01
C SER A 241 8.41 0.78 1.45
N ILE A 242 9.29 0.56 0.47
CA ILE A 242 10.72 0.29 0.71
C ILE A 242 11.35 1.42 1.51
N LEU A 243 11.05 2.67 1.13
CA LEU A 243 11.58 3.85 1.81
C LEU A 243 11.18 3.91 3.29
N ALA A 244 9.94 3.58 3.64
CA ALA A 244 9.49 3.54 5.03
C ALA A 244 10.29 2.52 5.84
N THR A 245 10.42 1.29 5.36
CA THR A 245 11.15 0.23 6.06
C THR A 245 12.65 0.55 6.16
N LYS A 246 13.29 0.98 5.07
CA LYS A 246 14.72 1.37 5.09
C LYS A 246 14.96 2.57 6.01
N THR A 247 14.04 3.53 6.07
CA THR A 247 14.13 4.67 6.98
C THR A 247 14.03 4.22 8.44
N ALA A 248 13.08 3.35 8.77
CA ALA A 248 12.96 2.79 10.12
C ALA A 248 14.23 2.06 10.56
N LEU A 249 14.83 1.24 9.67
CA LEU A 249 16.07 0.51 9.93
C LEU A 249 17.31 1.40 10.16
N LYS A 250 17.23 2.69 9.80
CA LYS A 250 18.29 3.67 10.12
C LYS A 250 18.26 4.16 11.56
N PHE A 251 17.12 4.09 12.22
CA PHE A 251 16.88 4.72 13.52
C PHE A 251 16.58 3.76 14.65
N ALA A 252 16.15 2.55 14.35
CA ALA A 252 15.74 1.55 15.34
C ALA A 252 16.58 0.27 15.24
N ASP A 253 16.71 -0.43 16.38
CA ASP A 253 17.35 -1.75 16.45
C ASP A 253 16.37 -2.86 16.06
N TYR A 254 15.07 -2.60 16.22
CA TYR A 254 13.99 -3.48 15.80
C TYR A 254 12.97 -2.70 14.97
N VAL A 255 12.66 -3.19 13.79
CA VAL A 255 11.61 -2.64 12.93
C VAL A 255 10.52 -3.69 12.78
N ILE A 256 9.33 -3.36 13.25
CA ILE A 256 8.17 -4.24 13.17
C ILE A 256 7.28 -3.78 12.03
N THR A 257 6.95 -4.67 11.12
CA THR A 257 6.12 -4.36 9.95
C THR A 257 5.11 -5.47 9.71
N GLU A 258 4.11 -5.19 8.90
CA GLU A 258 3.08 -6.16 8.55
C GLU A 258 2.89 -6.32 7.05
N ALA A 259 2.27 -7.42 6.64
CA ALA A 259 1.78 -7.65 5.30
C ALA A 259 0.28 -7.96 5.32
N GLY A 260 -0.43 -7.55 4.25
CA GLY A 260 -1.88 -7.72 4.15
C GLY A 260 -2.30 -9.18 3.96
N PHE A 261 -3.54 -9.52 4.32
CA PHE A 261 -4.08 -10.88 4.24
C PHE A 261 -3.30 -11.90 5.08
N GLY A 262 -3.35 -13.18 4.68
CA GLY A 262 -2.63 -14.27 5.32
C GLY A 262 -1.19 -14.41 4.84
N ALA A 263 -0.49 -15.37 5.44
CA ALA A 263 0.91 -15.64 5.13
C ALA A 263 1.11 -16.14 3.69
N ASP A 264 0.17 -16.89 3.17
CA ASP A 264 0.13 -17.45 1.82
C ASP A 264 0.07 -16.39 0.71
N LEU A 265 -0.39 -15.18 1.03
CA LEU A 265 -0.51 -14.07 0.10
C LEU A 265 0.41 -12.90 0.48
N GLY A 266 0.17 -12.28 1.64
CA GLY A 266 0.86 -11.06 2.03
C GLY A 266 2.31 -11.29 2.43
N ALA A 267 2.60 -12.30 3.26
CA ALA A 267 3.98 -12.59 3.63
C ALA A 267 4.78 -13.13 2.44
N GLU A 268 4.17 -13.95 1.60
CA GLU A 268 4.80 -14.43 0.36
C GLU A 268 5.23 -13.26 -0.52
N LYS A 269 4.35 -12.29 -0.81
CA LYS A 269 4.68 -11.11 -1.61
C LYS A 269 5.67 -10.17 -0.92
N PHE A 270 5.58 -10.02 0.40
CA PHE A 270 6.56 -9.25 1.17
C PHE A 270 7.96 -9.81 0.98
N LEU A 271 8.14 -11.13 1.09
CA LEU A 271 9.42 -11.80 0.92
C LEU A 271 9.89 -11.79 -0.54
N ASN A 272 9.03 -12.22 -1.46
CA ASN A 272 9.42 -12.47 -2.85
C ASN A 272 9.45 -11.21 -3.72
N ILE A 273 8.70 -10.15 -3.37
CA ILE A 273 8.71 -8.89 -4.11
C ILE A 273 9.51 -7.84 -3.37
N LYS A 274 9.03 -7.38 -2.20
CA LYS A 274 9.62 -6.24 -1.49
C LYS A 274 11.03 -6.54 -0.97
N CYS A 275 11.20 -7.66 -0.26
CA CYS A 275 12.49 -8.00 0.33
C CYS A 275 13.55 -8.28 -0.72
N ARG A 276 13.21 -9.01 -1.78
CA ARG A 276 14.14 -9.26 -2.91
C ARG A 276 14.54 -7.96 -3.60
N LYS A 277 13.57 -7.10 -3.92
CA LYS A 277 13.82 -5.81 -4.58
C LYS A 277 14.73 -4.90 -3.75
N ALA A 278 14.49 -4.84 -2.44
CA ALA A 278 15.14 -3.89 -1.53
C ALA A 278 16.38 -4.44 -0.82
N GLY A 279 16.73 -5.72 -1.00
CA GLY A 279 17.80 -6.38 -0.26
C GLY A 279 17.49 -6.57 1.24
N LEU A 280 16.20 -6.58 1.62
CA LEU A 280 15.80 -6.74 3.02
C LEU A 280 15.83 -8.20 3.44
N LYS A 281 16.29 -8.45 4.69
CA LYS A 281 16.40 -9.80 5.27
C LYS A 281 15.71 -9.84 6.62
N PRO A 282 14.41 -10.17 6.69
CA PRO A 282 13.71 -10.34 7.97
C PRO A 282 14.42 -11.36 8.86
N LYS A 283 14.52 -11.07 10.16
CA LYS A 283 15.15 -11.93 11.15
C LYS A 283 14.15 -12.83 11.87
N ALA A 284 12.87 -12.43 11.87
CA ALA A 284 11.78 -13.20 12.46
C ALA A 284 10.47 -12.90 11.74
N ALA A 285 9.53 -13.85 11.86
CA ALA A 285 8.13 -13.67 11.50
C ALA A 285 7.27 -14.04 12.71
N VAL A 286 6.24 -13.21 12.97
CA VAL A 286 5.21 -13.44 13.98
C VAL A 286 3.93 -13.80 13.24
N VAL A 287 3.39 -14.98 13.49
CA VAL A 287 2.14 -15.45 12.89
C VAL A 287 1.01 -15.27 13.89
N VAL A 288 0.05 -14.44 13.53
CA VAL A 288 -1.17 -14.23 14.33
C VAL A 288 -2.21 -15.28 13.93
N ALA A 289 -2.63 -16.07 14.86
CA ALA A 289 -3.69 -17.06 14.70
C ALA A 289 -4.77 -16.83 15.77
N THR A 290 -5.96 -16.40 15.36
CA THR A 290 -7.07 -16.21 16.29
C THR A 290 -7.91 -17.48 16.38
N VAL A 291 -8.53 -17.69 17.53
CA VAL A 291 -9.49 -18.79 17.74
C VAL A 291 -10.64 -18.73 16.71
N LYS A 292 -11.06 -17.51 16.31
CA LYS A 292 -12.10 -17.34 15.28
C LYS A 292 -11.64 -17.86 13.92
N ALA A 293 -10.42 -17.49 13.49
CA ALA A 293 -9.89 -17.94 12.22
C ALA A 293 -9.67 -19.45 12.20
N LEU A 294 -9.14 -20.02 13.29
CA LEU A 294 -8.99 -21.47 13.42
C LEU A 294 -10.34 -22.20 13.31
N LYS A 295 -11.39 -21.72 13.99
CA LYS A 295 -12.73 -22.30 13.85
C LYS A 295 -13.32 -22.17 12.45
N LEU A 296 -13.11 -21.01 11.79
CA LEU A 296 -13.54 -20.81 10.41
C LEU A 296 -12.91 -21.85 9.47
N HIS A 297 -11.61 -22.10 9.63
CA HIS A 297 -10.89 -23.12 8.87
C HIS A 297 -11.23 -24.56 9.29
N GLY A 298 -11.82 -24.74 10.47
CA GLY A 298 -12.42 -25.98 10.94
C GLY A 298 -13.88 -26.17 10.51
N ASP A 299 -14.30 -25.51 9.41
CA ASP A 299 -15.63 -25.61 8.77
C ASP A 299 -16.81 -25.02 9.59
N ILE A 300 -16.54 -24.02 10.45
CA ILE A 300 -17.59 -23.25 11.14
C ILE A 300 -17.96 -22.01 10.32
N GLU A 301 -19.27 -21.77 10.16
CA GLU A 301 -19.77 -20.56 9.50
C GLU A 301 -19.44 -19.28 10.31
N GLU A 302 -19.23 -18.16 9.61
CA GLU A 302 -18.86 -16.88 10.24
C GLU A 302 -19.81 -16.42 11.35
N LYS A 303 -21.12 -16.70 11.21
CA LYS A 303 -22.14 -16.34 12.21
C LYS A 303 -21.96 -17.07 13.56
N ASP A 304 -21.40 -18.28 13.53
CA ASP A 304 -21.27 -19.20 14.67
C ASP A 304 -19.87 -19.16 15.32
N LEU A 305 -18.97 -18.30 14.83
CA LEU A 305 -17.59 -18.20 15.34
C LEU A 305 -17.48 -17.75 16.81
N LYS A 306 -18.55 -17.21 17.40
CA LYS A 306 -18.58 -16.83 18.82
C LYS A 306 -18.88 -18.00 19.74
N GLU A 307 -19.56 -19.02 19.24
CA GLU A 307 -19.92 -20.21 20.02
C GLU A 307 -18.69 -21.11 20.27
N GLU A 308 -18.65 -21.79 21.40
CA GLU A 308 -17.57 -22.72 21.70
C GLU A 308 -17.63 -23.93 20.76
N ASN A 309 -16.51 -24.29 20.16
CA ASN A 309 -16.40 -25.49 19.32
C ASN A 309 -14.95 -26.00 19.30
N LEU A 310 -14.71 -27.00 20.20
CA LEU A 310 -13.37 -27.56 20.34
C LEU A 310 -13.00 -28.51 19.19
N GLU A 311 -13.98 -29.18 18.58
CA GLU A 311 -13.72 -30.05 17.42
C GLU A 311 -13.21 -29.25 16.21
N ALA A 312 -13.82 -28.09 15.94
CA ALA A 312 -13.39 -27.22 14.89
C ALA A 312 -12.00 -26.62 15.13
N LEU A 313 -11.60 -26.44 16.40
CA LEU A 313 -10.26 -26.00 16.75
C LEU A 313 -9.21 -27.10 16.60
N ALA A 314 -9.61 -28.36 16.70
CA ALA A 314 -8.71 -29.51 16.58
C ALA A 314 -8.45 -29.93 15.13
N LYS A 315 -9.29 -29.52 14.18
CA LYS A 315 -9.10 -29.70 12.75
C LYS A 315 -8.00 -28.75 12.21
#